data_589fcd3045001fb998ec5bfa645e36a9
#
_entry.id   589fcd3045001fb998ec5bfa645e36a9
#
_cell.length_a   1.000
_cell.length_b   1.000
_cell.length_c   1.000
_cell.angle_alpha   90.00
_cell.angle_beta   90.00
_cell.angle_gamma   90.00
#
_symmetry.space_group_name_H-M   'P 1'
#
loop_
_entity.id
_entity.type
_entity.pdbx_description
1 polymer ?
#
loop_
_entity_poly.entity_id
_entity_poly.type
_entity_poly.pdbx_seq_one_letter_code
_entity_poly.pdbx_strand_id
1 'polypeptide(L)'
;MGRFTQGIYGYAFALLVCLAAVGAFLLVTPQSRTEHIPRVDFSIDRVNAARAASYEVLAPGQVLPDWVPNSTSLTEKNGVVTWRLGFATAKRQHAMLAQSDEKPSADFVNRMANTDKPGGSRQIDGATWEERFRQDKNQRSLVRVFPDHAVVVTGTADWDELTALARTLAPQPKPSPVPSSG
;
A
#
# COMPACT_ATOMS: atom_id res chain seq x y z
N MET A 1 8.17 -49.98 45.60
CA MET A 1 7.56 -49.17 44.52
C MET A 1 7.73 -47.66 44.78
N GLY A 2 8.94 -47.10 44.75
CA GLY A 2 9.19 -45.73 45.17
C GLY A 2 10.19 -44.93 44.31
N ARG A 3 10.60 -45.44 43.15
CA ARG A 3 11.65 -44.80 42.31
C ARG A 3 11.15 -43.99 41.11
N PHE A 4 9.89 -44.13 40.74
CA PHE A 4 9.32 -43.43 39.59
C PHE A 4 8.79 -42.02 39.91
N THR A 5 8.43 -41.75 41.15
CA THR A 5 7.86 -40.47 41.57
C THR A 5 8.92 -39.36 41.74
N GLN A 6 10.16 -39.69 42.07
CA GLN A 6 11.23 -38.70 42.19
C GLN A 6 11.64 -38.06 40.83
N GLY A 7 11.51 -38.78 39.73
CA GLY A 7 11.78 -38.23 38.38
C GLY A 7 10.76 -37.22 37.93
N ILE A 8 9.48 -37.46 38.20
CA ILE A 8 8.38 -36.60 37.72
C ILE A 8 8.41 -35.24 38.41
N TYR A 9 8.70 -35.16 39.68
CA TYR A 9 8.82 -33.88 40.40
C TYR A 9 10.02 -33.06 39.92
N GLY A 10 11.13 -33.68 39.55
CA GLY A 10 12.28 -33.02 38.96
C GLY A 10 11.97 -32.41 37.61
N TYR A 11 11.27 -33.13 36.74
CA TYR A 11 10.86 -32.62 35.43
C TYR A 11 9.80 -31.52 35.56
N ALA A 12 8.83 -31.66 36.47
CA ALA A 12 7.82 -30.64 36.72
C ALA A 12 8.46 -29.35 37.26
N PHE A 13 9.42 -29.46 38.17
CA PHE A 13 10.17 -28.30 38.68
C PHE A 13 11.00 -27.60 37.58
N ALA A 14 11.72 -28.38 36.77
CA ALA A 14 12.50 -27.83 35.66
C ALA A 14 11.60 -27.11 34.64
N LEU A 15 10.44 -27.71 34.32
CA LEU A 15 9.47 -27.09 33.40
C LEU A 15 8.92 -25.77 33.96
N LEU A 16 8.64 -25.73 35.26
CA LEU A 16 8.14 -24.53 35.94
C LEU A 16 9.17 -23.41 35.96
N VAL A 17 10.45 -23.75 36.18
CA VAL A 17 11.57 -22.80 36.11
C VAL A 17 11.76 -22.25 34.66
N CYS A 18 11.65 -23.12 33.65
CA CYS A 18 11.72 -22.70 32.27
C CYS A 18 10.56 -21.76 31.88
N LEU A 19 9.34 -22.10 32.31
CA LEU A 19 8.16 -21.25 32.06
C LEU A 19 8.28 -19.89 32.78
N ALA A 20 8.78 -19.91 34.03
CA ALA A 20 9.04 -18.65 34.77
C ALA A 20 10.11 -17.79 34.09
N ALA A 21 11.19 -18.42 33.60
CA ALA A 21 12.23 -17.71 32.86
C ALA A 21 11.72 -17.11 31.54
N VAL A 22 10.92 -17.87 30.77
CA VAL A 22 10.28 -17.38 29.54
C VAL A 22 9.28 -16.26 29.85
N GLY A 23 8.47 -16.42 30.91
CA GLY A 23 7.56 -15.37 31.36
C GLY A 23 8.27 -14.10 31.77
N ALA A 24 9.36 -14.20 32.54
CA ALA A 24 10.19 -13.06 32.92
C ALA A 24 10.86 -12.42 31.70
N PHE A 25 11.35 -13.21 30.75
CA PHE A 25 11.94 -12.70 29.50
C PHE A 25 10.91 -11.93 28.67
N LEU A 26 9.67 -12.42 28.54
CA LEU A 26 8.60 -11.75 27.83
C LEU A 26 8.15 -10.44 28.50
N LEU A 27 8.22 -10.36 29.83
CA LEU A 27 7.90 -9.15 30.60
C LEU A 27 9.00 -8.09 30.56
N VAL A 28 10.28 -8.53 30.49
CA VAL A 28 11.43 -7.63 30.49
C VAL A 28 11.82 -7.20 29.08
N THR A 29 11.47 -8.00 28.05
CA THR A 29 11.74 -7.59 26.66
C THR A 29 10.82 -6.44 26.29
N PRO A 30 11.33 -5.20 26.13
CA PRO A 30 10.51 -4.10 25.72
C PRO A 30 9.99 -4.43 24.32
N GLN A 31 8.70 -4.68 24.23
CA GLN A 31 8.04 -4.75 22.92
C GLN A 31 7.99 -3.32 22.40
N SER A 32 9.08 -2.86 21.83
CA SER A 32 9.15 -1.60 21.10
C SER A 32 8.26 -1.71 19.87
N ARG A 33 6.95 -1.58 20.08
CA ARG A 33 5.96 -1.42 18.99
C ARG A 33 6.00 0.00 18.42
N THR A 34 7.15 0.62 18.42
CA THR A 34 7.36 1.76 17.56
C THR A 34 7.68 1.16 16.19
N GLU A 35 6.64 0.72 15.48
CA GLU A 35 6.75 0.40 14.06
C GLU A 35 7.28 1.68 13.38
N HIS A 36 8.58 1.72 13.21
CA HIS A 36 9.22 2.74 12.39
C HIS A 36 8.86 2.43 10.94
N ILE A 37 7.78 3.06 10.45
CA ILE A 37 7.38 2.97 9.06
C ILE A 37 8.46 3.73 8.27
N PRO A 38 9.29 3.05 7.45
CA PRO A 38 10.31 3.72 6.69
C PRO A 38 9.65 4.70 5.71
N ARG A 39 10.11 5.95 5.72
CA ARG A 39 9.65 6.96 4.79
C ARG A 39 10.43 6.84 3.48
N VAL A 40 9.73 6.76 2.36
CA VAL A 40 10.32 6.71 1.02
C VAL A 40 10.15 8.06 0.34
N ASP A 41 11.20 8.56 -0.29
CA ASP A 41 11.13 9.68 -1.22
C ASP A 41 10.73 9.14 -2.60
N PHE A 42 9.57 9.52 -3.08
CA PHE A 42 9.04 9.12 -4.38
C PHE A 42 9.24 10.18 -5.48
N SER A 43 9.97 11.25 -5.21
CA SER A 43 10.15 12.37 -6.16
C SER A 43 10.82 11.92 -7.46
N ILE A 44 11.82 11.06 -7.37
CA ILE A 44 12.54 10.51 -8.53
C ILE A 44 11.62 9.62 -9.35
N ASP A 45 10.90 8.69 -8.71
CA ASP A 45 9.99 7.79 -9.40
C ASP A 45 8.82 8.53 -10.04
N ARG A 46 8.33 9.59 -9.41
CA ARG A 46 7.32 10.48 -9.98
C ARG A 46 7.78 11.11 -11.31
N VAL A 47 9.00 11.67 -11.32
CA VAL A 47 9.58 12.27 -12.54
C VAL A 47 9.84 11.20 -13.59
N ASN A 48 10.36 10.05 -13.22
CA ASN A 48 10.64 8.95 -14.12
C ASN A 48 9.34 8.36 -14.69
N ALA A 49 8.29 8.21 -13.89
CA ALA A 49 6.97 7.79 -14.35
C ALA A 49 6.39 8.78 -15.36
N ALA A 50 6.44 10.08 -15.07
CA ALA A 50 5.97 11.12 -15.99
C ALA A 50 6.76 11.16 -17.32
N ARG A 51 8.03 10.73 -17.29
CA ARG A 51 8.87 10.64 -18.50
C ARG A 51 8.59 9.38 -19.32
N ALA A 52 8.46 8.25 -18.64
CA ALA A 52 8.31 6.93 -19.28
C ALA A 52 6.89 6.67 -19.79
N ALA A 53 5.87 7.17 -19.07
CA ALA A 53 4.48 6.88 -19.39
C ALA A 53 4.04 7.55 -20.70
N SER A 54 3.23 6.81 -21.48
CA SER A 54 2.54 7.34 -22.67
C SER A 54 1.33 8.21 -22.29
N TYR A 55 0.85 8.08 -21.05
CA TYR A 55 -0.33 8.76 -20.48
C TYR A 55 0.05 9.88 -19.49
N GLU A 56 -0.94 10.63 -19.06
CA GLU A 56 -0.78 11.68 -18.06
C GLU A 56 -0.71 11.06 -16.66
N VAL A 57 0.47 11.07 -16.05
CA VAL A 57 0.72 10.51 -14.72
C VAL A 57 0.09 11.41 -13.66
N LEU A 58 -0.71 10.82 -12.77
CA LEU A 58 -1.27 11.50 -11.62
C LEU A 58 -0.41 11.23 -10.38
N ALA A 59 -0.15 12.26 -9.59
CA ALA A 59 0.55 12.11 -8.31
C ALA A 59 -0.06 13.05 -7.27
N PRO A 60 0.07 12.72 -5.96
CA PRO A 60 -0.31 13.65 -4.91
C PRO A 60 0.48 14.96 -5.04
N GLY A 61 -0.21 16.08 -5.12
CA GLY A 61 0.40 17.39 -5.12
C GLY A 61 1.12 17.68 -3.79
N GLN A 62 0.56 17.15 -2.72
CA GLN A 62 1.16 17.14 -1.37
C GLN A 62 0.78 15.84 -0.65
N VAL A 63 1.65 15.38 0.24
CA VAL A 63 1.34 14.26 1.12
C VAL A 63 0.35 14.75 2.19
N LEU A 64 -0.70 13.95 2.43
CA LEU A 64 -1.69 14.26 3.47
C LEU A 64 -1.03 14.34 4.86
N PRO A 65 -1.53 15.19 5.77
CA PRO A 65 -1.03 15.26 7.14
C PRO A 65 -1.01 13.88 7.81
N ASP A 66 0.08 13.58 8.51
CA ASP A 66 0.31 12.32 9.24
C ASP A 66 0.33 11.05 8.36
N TRP A 67 0.35 11.21 7.04
CA TRP A 67 0.58 10.11 6.12
C TRP A 67 2.06 9.93 5.82
N VAL A 68 2.49 8.68 5.73
CA VAL A 68 3.88 8.34 5.43
C VAL A 68 3.93 7.58 4.11
N PRO A 69 4.53 8.14 3.04
CA PRO A 69 4.85 7.36 1.85
C PRO A 69 5.87 6.28 2.25
N ASN A 70 5.51 5.02 2.07
CA ASN A 70 6.28 3.88 2.56
C ASN A 70 6.77 2.93 1.48
N SER A 71 6.30 3.11 0.26
CA SER A 71 6.74 2.31 -0.89
C SER A 71 6.51 3.05 -2.20
N THR A 72 7.40 2.87 -3.15
CA THR A 72 7.23 3.30 -4.53
C THR A 72 7.78 2.23 -5.47
N SER A 73 7.17 2.03 -6.61
CA SER A 73 7.61 1.03 -7.60
C SER A 73 7.17 1.46 -8.99
N LEU A 74 8.14 1.82 -9.81
CA LEU A 74 7.97 2.06 -11.25
C LEU A 74 8.43 0.83 -12.02
N THR A 75 7.59 0.31 -12.88
CA THR A 75 7.88 -0.85 -13.72
C THR A 75 7.56 -0.51 -15.18
N GLU A 76 8.50 -0.77 -16.06
CA GLU A 76 8.30 -0.73 -17.50
C GLU A 76 8.56 -2.13 -18.07
N LYS A 77 7.55 -2.71 -18.70
CA LYS A 77 7.64 -4.04 -19.28
C LYS A 77 6.82 -4.12 -20.57
N ASN A 78 7.48 -4.51 -21.66
CA ASN A 78 6.84 -4.62 -22.99
C ASN A 78 6.12 -3.34 -23.44
N GLY A 79 6.67 -2.18 -23.11
CA GLY A 79 6.06 -0.88 -23.42
C GLY A 79 4.92 -0.47 -22.49
N VAL A 80 4.58 -1.27 -21.49
CA VAL A 80 3.60 -0.96 -20.46
C VAL A 80 4.30 -0.33 -19.27
N VAL A 81 3.86 0.86 -18.88
CA VAL A 81 4.37 1.58 -17.72
C VAL A 81 3.37 1.47 -16.57
N THR A 82 3.82 0.93 -15.46
CA THR A 82 3.03 0.85 -14.23
C THR A 82 3.76 1.55 -13.09
N TRP A 83 3.11 2.51 -12.46
CA TRP A 83 3.62 3.14 -11.24
C TRP A 83 2.70 2.91 -10.06
N ARG A 84 3.28 2.53 -8.93
CA ARG A 84 2.59 2.32 -7.66
C ARG A 84 3.27 3.13 -6.57
N LEU A 85 2.46 3.76 -5.73
CA LEU A 85 2.92 4.59 -4.61
C LEU A 85 2.06 4.25 -3.39
N GLY A 86 2.68 3.67 -2.37
CA GLY A 86 2.03 3.24 -1.15
C GLY A 86 2.24 4.20 0.01
N PHE A 87 1.25 4.24 0.90
CA PHE A 87 1.21 5.07 2.09
C PHE A 87 0.75 4.27 3.30
N ALA A 88 1.31 4.59 4.46
CA ALA A 88 0.65 4.38 5.73
C ALA A 88 -0.16 5.64 6.07
N THR A 89 -1.44 5.47 6.37
CA THR A 89 -2.35 6.57 6.69
C THR A 89 -2.19 7.03 8.14
N ALA A 90 -2.81 8.16 8.50
CA ALA A 90 -2.85 8.63 9.89
C ALA A 90 -3.45 7.59 10.86
N LYS A 91 -4.40 6.77 10.40
CA LYS A 91 -5.00 5.66 11.15
C LYS A 91 -4.18 4.36 11.08
N ARG A 92 -2.93 4.41 10.59
CA ARG A 92 -2.05 3.23 10.38
C ARG A 92 -2.65 2.16 9.46
N GLN A 93 -3.51 2.57 8.55
CA GLN A 93 -4.02 1.73 7.49
C GLN A 93 -3.14 1.86 6.24
N HIS A 94 -3.31 0.95 5.30
CA HIS A 94 -2.61 1.01 4.02
C HIS A 94 -3.49 1.68 2.95
N ALA A 95 -2.90 2.61 2.21
CA ALA A 95 -3.46 3.16 0.98
C ALA A 95 -2.40 3.17 -0.12
N MET A 96 -2.80 2.93 -1.36
CA MET A 96 -1.91 2.88 -2.52
C MET A 96 -2.57 3.53 -3.73
N LEU A 97 -1.84 4.39 -4.40
CA LEU A 97 -2.10 4.79 -5.77
C LEU A 97 -1.43 3.80 -6.72
N ALA A 98 -2.15 3.32 -7.71
CA ALA A 98 -1.61 2.52 -8.80
C ALA A 98 -2.15 3.03 -10.14
N GLN A 99 -1.31 3.13 -11.15
CA GLN A 99 -1.73 3.55 -12.49
C GLN A 99 -0.92 2.83 -13.57
N SER A 100 -1.57 2.54 -14.70
CA SER A 100 -0.95 1.80 -15.79
C SER A 100 -1.70 1.99 -17.11
N ASP A 101 -0.96 1.94 -18.21
CA ASP A 101 -1.49 1.86 -19.59
C ASP A 101 -1.67 0.40 -20.07
N GLU A 102 -1.63 -0.58 -19.17
CA GLU A 102 -1.89 -1.98 -19.48
C GLU A 102 -3.23 -2.18 -20.18
N LYS A 103 -3.24 -3.01 -21.22
CA LYS A 103 -4.44 -3.38 -21.96
C LYS A 103 -4.64 -4.91 -21.95
N PRO A 104 -5.86 -5.37 -21.69
CA PRO A 104 -7.05 -4.57 -21.34
C PRO A 104 -6.94 -3.96 -19.92
N SER A 105 -7.41 -2.75 -19.76
CA SER A 105 -7.32 -2.03 -18.47
C SER A 105 -8.08 -2.76 -17.34
N ALA A 106 -9.07 -3.57 -17.68
CA ALA A 106 -9.79 -4.39 -16.72
C ALA A 106 -8.89 -5.38 -15.96
N ASP A 107 -7.89 -5.96 -16.61
CA ASP A 107 -6.97 -6.91 -15.97
C ASP A 107 -6.11 -6.21 -14.90
N PHE A 108 -5.60 -5.04 -15.22
CA PHE A 108 -4.89 -4.20 -14.25
C PHE A 108 -5.79 -3.80 -13.07
N VAL A 109 -6.98 -3.30 -13.36
CA VAL A 109 -7.94 -2.86 -12.34
C VAL A 109 -8.33 -4.02 -11.42
N ASN A 110 -8.71 -5.18 -11.99
CA ASN A 110 -9.12 -6.37 -11.23
C ASN A 110 -7.98 -6.86 -10.32
N ARG A 111 -6.75 -6.82 -10.82
CA ARG A 111 -5.56 -7.21 -10.06
C ARG A 111 -5.27 -6.23 -8.91
N MET A 112 -5.39 -4.92 -9.14
CA MET A 112 -5.15 -3.92 -8.10
C MET A 112 -6.27 -3.88 -7.05
N ALA A 113 -7.52 -4.01 -7.46
CA ALA A 113 -8.68 -4.04 -6.57
C ALA A 113 -8.88 -5.40 -5.88
N ASN A 114 -8.17 -6.46 -6.33
CA ASN A 114 -8.38 -7.85 -5.90
C ASN A 114 -9.83 -8.34 -6.05
N THR A 115 -10.59 -7.76 -6.96
CA THR A 115 -11.96 -8.14 -7.29
C THR A 115 -12.33 -7.60 -8.68
N ASP A 116 -13.13 -8.36 -9.40
CA ASP A 116 -13.75 -7.99 -10.68
C ASP A 116 -15.15 -7.39 -10.51
N LYS A 117 -15.69 -7.41 -9.27
CA LYS A 117 -17.05 -6.98 -8.98
C LYS A 117 -17.10 -5.47 -8.73
N PRO A 118 -17.78 -4.69 -9.57
CA PRO A 118 -18.08 -3.29 -9.26
C PRO A 118 -19.07 -3.24 -8.07
N GLY A 119 -18.89 -2.25 -7.20
CA GLY A 119 -19.77 -1.99 -6.06
C GLY A 119 -20.71 -0.84 -6.34
N GLY A 120 -20.22 0.37 -6.19
CA GLY A 120 -20.97 1.60 -6.38
C GLY A 120 -20.18 2.60 -7.21
N SER A 121 -20.54 3.86 -7.07
CA SER A 121 -19.77 4.97 -7.62
C SER A 121 -19.73 6.14 -6.64
N ARG A 122 -18.66 6.92 -6.69
CA ARG A 122 -18.44 8.11 -5.87
C ARG A 122 -18.02 9.29 -6.72
N GLN A 123 -18.62 10.45 -6.47
CA GLN A 123 -18.18 11.70 -7.07
C GLN A 123 -17.06 12.31 -6.23
N ILE A 124 -15.92 12.58 -6.87
CA ILE A 124 -14.76 13.21 -6.24
C ILE A 124 -14.30 14.33 -7.16
N ASP A 125 -14.45 15.59 -6.70
CA ASP A 125 -14.05 16.80 -7.42
C ASP A 125 -14.56 16.84 -8.89
N GLY A 126 -15.84 16.47 -9.08
CA GLY A 126 -16.50 16.44 -10.38
C GLY A 126 -16.19 15.21 -11.25
N ALA A 127 -15.34 14.31 -10.80
CA ALA A 127 -15.04 13.07 -11.48
C ALA A 127 -15.74 11.88 -10.84
N THR A 128 -16.25 10.96 -11.67
CA THR A 128 -16.86 9.72 -11.21
C THR A 128 -15.79 8.65 -11.02
N TRP A 129 -15.75 8.06 -9.83
CA TRP A 129 -14.91 6.92 -9.48
C TRP A 129 -15.80 5.72 -9.20
N GLU A 130 -15.47 4.56 -9.74
CA GLU A 130 -16.10 3.28 -9.42
C GLU A 130 -15.57 2.78 -8.07
N GLU A 131 -16.49 2.39 -7.19
CA GLU A 131 -16.14 1.75 -5.91
C GLU A 131 -16.07 0.24 -6.09
N ARG A 132 -15.06 -0.39 -5.50
CA ARG A 132 -14.96 -1.85 -5.36
C ARG A 132 -14.61 -2.19 -3.92
N PHE A 133 -15.21 -3.25 -3.41
CA PHE A 133 -14.95 -3.72 -2.06
C PHE A 133 -14.74 -5.23 -2.03
N ARG A 134 -13.60 -5.63 -1.53
CA ARG A 134 -13.27 -7.01 -1.25
C ARG A 134 -13.34 -7.27 0.26
N GLN A 135 -14.44 -7.91 0.69
CA GLN A 135 -14.78 -8.06 2.10
C GLN A 135 -13.78 -8.93 2.88
N ASP A 136 -13.35 -10.07 2.32
CA ASP A 136 -12.43 -11.01 2.99
C ASP A 136 -11.04 -10.40 3.28
N LYS A 137 -10.64 -9.40 2.53
CA LYS A 137 -9.37 -8.65 2.71
C LYS A 137 -9.59 -7.27 3.30
N ASN A 138 -10.82 -6.87 3.61
CA ASN A 138 -11.19 -5.52 4.01
C ASN A 138 -10.58 -4.46 3.07
N GLN A 139 -10.46 -4.78 1.79
CA GLN A 139 -9.83 -3.91 0.79
C GLN A 139 -10.89 -3.13 0.03
N ARG A 140 -10.72 -1.81 0.01
CA ARG A 140 -11.53 -0.86 -0.74
C ARG A 140 -10.72 -0.32 -1.90
N SER A 141 -11.39 -0.01 -3.01
CA SER A 141 -10.74 0.56 -4.18
C SER A 141 -11.63 1.58 -4.85
N LEU A 142 -11.05 2.70 -5.22
CA LEU A 142 -11.61 3.71 -6.10
C LEU A 142 -10.92 3.57 -7.45
N VAL A 143 -11.69 3.37 -8.49
CA VAL A 143 -11.21 3.07 -9.84
C VAL A 143 -11.66 4.16 -10.80
N ARG A 144 -10.75 4.65 -11.62
CA ARG A 144 -11.05 5.53 -12.75
C ARG A 144 -10.32 5.04 -13.99
N VAL A 145 -11.08 4.76 -15.05
CA VAL A 145 -10.55 4.30 -16.32
C VAL A 145 -10.59 5.46 -17.31
N PHE A 146 -9.45 5.73 -17.92
CA PHE A 146 -9.28 6.68 -19.01
C PHE A 146 -9.11 5.93 -20.35
N PRO A 147 -9.20 6.59 -21.49
CA PRO A 147 -9.04 5.93 -22.79
C PRO A 147 -7.67 5.25 -22.95
N ASP A 148 -6.62 5.84 -22.41
CA ASP A 148 -5.23 5.44 -22.54
C ASP A 148 -4.67 4.67 -21.33
N HIS A 149 -5.20 4.89 -20.12
CA HIS A 149 -4.71 4.25 -18.89
C HIS A 149 -5.82 4.02 -17.85
N ALA A 150 -5.47 3.42 -16.73
CA ALA A 150 -6.36 3.28 -15.57
C ALA A 150 -5.64 3.70 -14.29
N VAL A 151 -6.41 4.26 -13.37
CA VAL A 151 -5.95 4.69 -12.05
C VAL A 151 -6.79 3.99 -10.98
N VAL A 152 -6.09 3.42 -9.99
CA VAL A 152 -6.71 2.73 -8.86
C VAL A 152 -6.12 3.27 -7.56
N VAL A 153 -6.98 3.77 -6.68
CA VAL A 153 -6.64 4.12 -5.30
C VAL A 153 -7.21 3.03 -4.41
N THR A 154 -6.36 2.25 -3.76
CA THR A 154 -6.78 1.02 -3.09
C THR A 154 -6.07 0.81 -1.75
N GLY A 155 -6.67 0.03 -0.86
CA GLY A 155 -6.05 -0.33 0.42
C GLY A 155 -7.03 -0.80 1.47
N THR A 156 -6.52 -0.94 2.70
CA THR A 156 -7.33 -1.23 3.90
C THR A 156 -7.89 0.04 4.54
N ALA A 157 -7.41 1.21 4.11
CA ALA A 157 -7.93 2.51 4.51
C ALA A 157 -9.44 2.61 4.25
N ASP A 158 -10.13 3.43 5.04
CA ASP A 158 -11.56 3.64 4.85
C ASP A 158 -11.85 4.50 3.59
N TRP A 159 -13.13 4.60 3.26
CA TRP A 159 -13.56 5.34 2.07
C TRP A 159 -13.18 6.81 2.10
N ASP A 160 -13.18 7.42 3.30
CA ASP A 160 -12.86 8.84 3.45
C ASP A 160 -11.36 9.08 3.25
N GLU A 161 -10.50 8.20 3.77
CA GLU A 161 -9.06 8.25 3.57
C GLU A 161 -8.69 8.03 2.09
N LEU A 162 -9.28 7.02 1.42
CA LEU A 162 -9.06 6.80 -0.02
C LEU A 162 -9.57 7.98 -0.86
N THR A 163 -10.73 8.56 -0.49
CA THR A 163 -11.26 9.75 -1.13
C THR A 163 -10.33 10.96 -0.93
N ALA A 164 -9.79 11.13 0.27
CA ALA A 164 -8.82 12.19 0.55
C ALA A 164 -7.56 12.04 -0.32
N LEU A 165 -7.03 10.82 -0.47
CA LEU A 165 -5.91 10.57 -1.37
C LEU A 165 -6.27 10.89 -2.83
N ALA A 166 -7.43 10.42 -3.31
CA ALA A 166 -7.88 10.68 -4.68
C ALA A 166 -8.00 12.18 -5.00
N ARG A 167 -8.41 13.00 -4.03
CA ARG A 167 -8.49 14.46 -4.15
C ARG A 167 -7.12 15.15 -4.28
N THR A 168 -6.06 14.55 -3.74
CA THR A 168 -4.72 15.15 -3.86
C THR A 168 -4.07 14.91 -5.21
N LEU A 169 -4.65 14.04 -6.04
CA LEU A 169 -4.06 13.66 -7.31
C LEU A 169 -4.14 14.79 -8.32
N ALA A 170 -2.98 15.17 -8.82
CA ALA A 170 -2.83 16.19 -9.85
C ALA A 170 -1.95 15.67 -11.01
N PRO A 171 -2.24 16.11 -12.25
CA PRO A 171 -1.41 15.80 -13.40
C PRO A 171 0.04 16.25 -13.19
N GLN A 172 0.97 15.39 -13.61
CA GLN A 172 2.38 15.69 -13.55
C GLN A 172 2.89 16.17 -14.92
N PRO A 173 3.60 17.31 -14.99
CA PRO A 173 4.15 17.79 -16.25
C PRO A 173 5.18 16.76 -16.77
N LYS A 174 5.12 16.48 -18.09
CA LYS A 174 6.20 15.72 -18.72
C LYS A 174 7.48 16.55 -18.68
N PRO A 175 8.59 15.99 -18.17
CA PRO A 175 9.86 16.70 -18.19
C PRO A 175 10.24 17.03 -19.64
N SER A 176 10.62 18.27 -19.90
CA SER A 176 11.16 18.67 -21.22
C SER A 176 12.38 17.80 -21.55
N PRO A 177 12.56 17.38 -22.81
CA PRO A 177 13.76 16.69 -23.21
C PRO A 177 14.96 17.57 -22.88
N VAL A 178 15.97 17.01 -22.21
CA VAL A 178 17.23 17.68 -21.96
C VAL A 178 17.83 17.97 -23.34
N PRO A 179 18.14 19.24 -23.68
CA PRO A 179 18.81 19.51 -24.94
C PRO A 179 20.11 18.71 -24.97
N SER A 180 20.27 17.87 -25.98
CA SER A 180 21.53 17.18 -26.22
C SER A 180 22.57 18.23 -26.51
N SER A 181 23.47 18.48 -25.57
CA SER A 181 24.70 19.24 -25.82
C SER A 181 25.52 18.50 -26.86
N GLY A 182 25.45 18.96 -28.11
CA GLY A 182 26.29 18.50 -29.20
C GLY A 182 27.75 18.90 -29.00
#